data_073b8e119ddcc33ad5ec87af05f0de59
#
_entry.id   073b8e119ddcc33ad5ec87af05f0de59
#
_cell.length_a   1.000
_cell.length_b   1.000
_cell.length_c   1.000
_cell.angle_alpha   90.00
_cell.angle_beta   90.00
_cell.angle_gamma   90.00
#
_symmetry.space_group_name_H-M   'P 1'
#
loop_
_entity.id
_entity.type
_entity.pdbx_description
1 polymer ?
#
loop_
_entity_poly.entity_id
_entity_poly.type
_entity_poly.pdbx_seq_one_letter_code
_entity_poly.pdbx_strand_id
1 'polypeptide(L)'
;MKLFLIRHGDTDWDLVESRGINGWARSFAPLSPLGRLQIDTIASDYRLQEASAILCSSYARALESAARLSRELNKPLYVEYDLHEWLPQKDPLLPIDPQLLDRAGEDLRLEMQAGQADSQVPWERLSEVRERVLGVLRRYGHGESLGVVTHAVVISALVGLQRQVDHAEIIEYDLALTVTPEAAPENTGKLGVSSS
;
A
#
# COMPACT_ATOMS: atom_id res chain seq x y z
N MET A 1 6.13 -16.64 -5.18
CA MET A 1 4.81 -15.99 -5.37
C MET A 1 4.99 -14.80 -6.29
N LYS A 2 4.25 -14.73 -7.39
CA LYS A 2 4.32 -13.61 -8.35
C LYS A 2 3.45 -12.46 -7.87
N LEU A 3 3.99 -11.25 -7.82
CA LEU A 3 3.29 -10.04 -7.43
C LEU A 3 3.26 -9.04 -8.58
N PHE A 4 2.11 -8.41 -8.78
CA PHE A 4 1.94 -7.22 -9.60
C PHE A 4 1.73 -6.05 -8.65
N LEU A 5 2.83 -5.35 -8.32
CA LEU A 5 2.83 -4.20 -7.44
C LEU A 5 2.39 -2.98 -8.22
N ILE A 6 1.32 -2.32 -7.79
CA ILE A 6 0.68 -1.21 -8.50
C ILE A 6 0.66 0.00 -7.59
N ARG A 7 1.29 1.10 -8.01
CA ARG A 7 1.07 2.38 -7.33
C ARG A 7 -0.33 2.89 -7.67
N HIS A 8 -1.06 3.38 -6.65
CA HIS A 8 -2.36 4.03 -6.87
C HIS A 8 -2.28 5.11 -7.95
N GLY A 9 -3.40 5.46 -8.58
CA GLY A 9 -3.52 6.56 -9.53
C GLY A 9 -3.28 7.93 -8.90
N ASP A 10 -3.18 8.96 -9.73
CA ASP A 10 -3.01 10.34 -9.29
C ASP A 10 -4.07 10.75 -8.26
N THR A 11 -3.66 11.56 -7.28
CA THR A 11 -4.47 11.90 -6.09
C THR A 11 -5.00 13.32 -6.20
N ASP A 12 -6.26 13.52 -5.83
CA ASP A 12 -6.91 14.85 -5.79
C ASP A 12 -6.45 15.64 -4.55
N TRP A 13 -5.23 16.18 -4.63
CA TRP A 13 -4.69 17.03 -3.58
C TRP A 13 -5.39 18.39 -3.50
N ASP A 14 -5.91 18.91 -4.60
CA ASP A 14 -6.65 20.19 -4.64
C ASP A 14 -7.90 20.11 -3.77
N LEU A 15 -8.62 18.99 -3.81
CA LEU A 15 -9.76 18.75 -2.93
C LEU A 15 -9.36 18.78 -1.46
N VAL A 16 -8.25 18.14 -1.11
CA VAL A 16 -7.74 18.05 0.26
C VAL A 16 -7.33 19.44 0.76
N GLU A 17 -6.58 20.19 -0.04
CA GLU A 17 -6.10 21.53 0.29
C GLU A 17 -7.22 22.54 0.40
N SER A 18 -8.19 22.52 -0.53
CA SER A 18 -9.35 23.41 -0.50
C SER A 18 -10.23 23.23 0.75
N ARG A 19 -10.17 22.05 1.37
CA ARG A 19 -10.89 21.73 2.61
C ARG A 19 -10.06 21.89 3.88
N GLY A 20 -8.79 22.32 3.77
CA GLY A 20 -7.88 22.43 4.91
C GLY A 20 -7.59 21.10 5.62
N ILE A 21 -7.68 19.98 4.91
CA ILE A 21 -7.46 18.65 5.47
C ILE A 21 -5.96 18.42 5.66
N ASN A 22 -5.54 18.15 6.89
CA ASN A 22 -4.14 18.01 7.28
C ASN A 22 -3.88 16.70 8.02
N GLY A 23 -2.60 16.40 8.21
CA GLY A 23 -2.13 15.25 8.99
C GLY A 23 -2.65 13.93 8.46
N TRP A 24 -3.03 13.06 9.35
CA TRP A 24 -3.51 11.71 9.05
C TRP A 24 -4.78 11.69 8.18
N ALA A 25 -5.60 12.74 8.24
CA ALA A 25 -6.81 12.86 7.42
C ALA A 25 -6.50 12.97 5.91
N ARG A 26 -5.26 13.28 5.51
CA ARG A 26 -4.80 13.22 4.11
C ARG A 26 -4.86 11.80 3.52
N SER A 27 -4.94 10.76 4.36
CA SER A 27 -5.17 9.38 3.91
C SER A 27 -6.52 9.18 3.23
N PHE A 28 -7.50 10.07 3.50
CA PHE A 28 -8.82 10.07 2.85
C PHE A 28 -8.84 10.75 1.48
N ALA A 29 -7.70 11.29 0.99
CA ALA A 29 -7.61 11.87 -0.33
C ALA A 29 -7.99 10.86 -1.42
N PRO A 30 -9.02 11.14 -2.26
CA PRO A 30 -9.47 10.25 -3.33
C PRO A 30 -8.55 10.37 -4.55
N LEU A 31 -8.84 9.58 -5.59
CA LEU A 31 -8.23 9.76 -6.90
C LEU A 31 -8.73 11.05 -7.56
N SER A 32 -7.84 11.74 -8.28
CA SER A 32 -8.21 12.78 -9.23
C SER A 32 -8.93 12.18 -10.46
N PRO A 33 -9.55 12.99 -11.32
CA PRO A 33 -10.05 12.52 -12.61
C PRO A 33 -8.95 11.85 -13.46
N LEU A 34 -7.73 12.40 -13.43
CA LEU A 34 -6.57 11.80 -14.10
C LEU A 34 -6.22 10.44 -13.49
N GLY A 35 -6.20 10.33 -12.15
CA GLY A 35 -5.91 9.08 -11.46
C GLY A 35 -6.89 7.96 -11.80
N ARG A 36 -8.17 8.28 -11.93
CA ARG A 36 -9.19 7.31 -12.37
C ARG A 36 -8.91 6.81 -13.78
N LEU A 37 -8.59 7.73 -14.70
CA LEU A 37 -8.24 7.38 -16.08
C LEU A 37 -6.98 6.50 -16.15
N GLN A 38 -5.95 6.84 -15.37
CA GLN A 38 -4.72 6.03 -15.29
C GLN A 38 -5.03 4.58 -14.87
N ILE A 39 -5.84 4.39 -13.83
CA ILE A 39 -6.21 3.06 -13.35
C ILE A 39 -7.09 2.31 -14.37
N ASP A 40 -8.06 2.97 -14.98
CA ASP A 40 -8.89 2.35 -16.02
C ASP A 40 -8.05 1.91 -17.23
N THR A 41 -7.01 2.68 -17.58
CA THR A 41 -6.08 2.34 -18.65
C THR A 41 -5.30 1.06 -18.37
N ILE A 42 -4.74 0.91 -17.17
CA ILE A 42 -3.95 -0.28 -16.82
C ILE A 42 -4.81 -1.53 -16.56
N ALA A 43 -6.13 -1.37 -16.36
CA ALA A 43 -7.03 -2.51 -16.18
C ALA A 43 -7.04 -3.47 -17.40
N SER A 44 -6.66 -2.98 -18.57
CA SER A 44 -6.49 -3.80 -19.78
C SER A 44 -5.13 -4.50 -19.90
N ASP A 45 -4.21 -4.27 -18.98
CA ASP A 45 -2.90 -4.92 -19.00
C ASP A 45 -3.05 -6.43 -18.75
N TYR A 46 -2.59 -7.23 -19.71
CA TYR A 46 -2.74 -8.68 -19.68
C TYR A 46 -2.11 -9.33 -18.44
N ARG A 47 -1.06 -8.72 -17.89
CA ARG A 47 -0.36 -9.22 -16.70
C ARG A 47 -1.30 -9.32 -15.50
N LEU A 48 -2.21 -8.37 -15.35
CA LEU A 48 -3.16 -8.34 -14.24
C LEU A 48 -4.21 -9.45 -14.32
N GLN A 49 -4.41 -10.05 -15.48
CA GLN A 49 -5.31 -11.22 -15.63
C GLN A 49 -4.78 -12.44 -14.88
N GLU A 50 -3.46 -12.54 -14.70
CA GLU A 50 -2.81 -13.63 -13.95
C GLU A 50 -3.09 -13.54 -12.45
N ALA A 51 -3.43 -12.36 -11.92
CA ALA A 51 -3.71 -12.21 -10.50
C ALA A 51 -4.97 -12.98 -10.10
N SER A 52 -4.89 -13.75 -9.02
CA SER A 52 -6.04 -14.47 -8.42
C SER A 52 -6.90 -13.54 -7.56
N ALA A 53 -6.28 -12.50 -6.99
CA ALA A 53 -6.94 -11.51 -6.14
C ALA A 53 -6.23 -10.15 -6.23
N ILE A 54 -6.94 -9.10 -5.80
CA ILE A 54 -6.39 -7.77 -5.61
C ILE A 54 -6.33 -7.48 -4.11
N LEU A 55 -5.13 -7.20 -3.60
CA LEU A 55 -4.92 -6.67 -2.26
C LEU A 55 -4.73 -5.16 -2.36
N CYS A 56 -5.15 -4.41 -1.35
CA CYS A 56 -4.89 -2.97 -1.36
C CYS A 56 -4.70 -2.36 0.03
N SER A 57 -3.99 -1.23 0.05
CA SER A 57 -3.95 -0.31 1.17
C SER A 57 -5.34 0.21 1.53
N SER A 58 -5.56 0.50 2.80
CA SER A 58 -6.78 1.13 3.32
C SER A 58 -6.91 2.62 2.98
N TYR A 59 -5.88 3.28 2.44
CA TYR A 59 -5.95 4.69 2.05
C TYR A 59 -6.87 4.88 0.84
N ALA A 60 -7.73 5.91 0.88
CA ALA A 60 -8.81 6.11 -0.09
C ALA A 60 -8.36 6.02 -1.55
N ARG A 61 -7.25 6.65 -1.92
CA ARG A 61 -6.69 6.61 -3.29
C ARG A 61 -6.29 5.21 -3.76
N ALA A 62 -5.72 4.40 -2.85
CA ALA A 62 -5.35 3.03 -3.17
C ALA A 62 -6.58 2.11 -3.19
N LEU A 63 -7.50 2.29 -2.25
CA LEU A 63 -8.77 1.56 -2.22
C LEU A 63 -9.64 1.84 -3.46
N GLU A 64 -9.76 3.12 -3.87
CA GLU A 64 -10.48 3.48 -5.10
C GLU A 64 -9.82 2.87 -6.33
N SER A 65 -8.47 2.90 -6.43
CA SER A 65 -7.72 2.25 -7.50
C SER A 65 -8.00 0.75 -7.57
N ALA A 66 -7.90 0.07 -6.43
CA ALA A 66 -8.10 -1.37 -6.33
C ALA A 66 -9.55 -1.79 -6.62
N ALA A 67 -10.53 -1.02 -6.15
CA ALA A 67 -11.94 -1.28 -6.42
C ALA A 67 -12.27 -1.19 -7.92
N ARG A 68 -11.63 -0.25 -8.65
CA ARG A 68 -11.76 -0.15 -10.11
C ARG A 68 -11.17 -1.37 -10.81
N LEU A 69 -9.92 -1.75 -10.46
CA LEU A 69 -9.26 -2.94 -11.01
C LEU A 69 -10.02 -4.23 -10.68
N SER A 70 -10.42 -4.43 -9.42
CA SER A 70 -11.18 -5.60 -8.99
C SER A 70 -12.46 -5.80 -9.79
N ARG A 71 -13.20 -4.70 -10.02
CA ARG A 71 -14.44 -4.73 -10.82
C ARG A 71 -14.17 -5.08 -12.27
N GLU A 72 -13.17 -4.42 -12.90
CA GLU A 72 -12.86 -4.62 -14.33
C GLU A 72 -12.30 -6.02 -14.59
N LEU A 73 -11.44 -6.50 -13.71
CA LEU A 73 -10.80 -7.82 -13.81
C LEU A 73 -11.68 -8.96 -13.27
N ASN A 74 -12.79 -8.64 -12.62
CA ASN A 74 -13.66 -9.60 -11.91
C ASN A 74 -12.86 -10.45 -10.90
N LYS A 75 -12.03 -9.79 -10.07
CA LYS A 75 -11.19 -10.45 -9.05
C LYS A 75 -11.64 -10.04 -7.64
N PRO A 76 -11.54 -10.94 -6.64
CA PRO A 76 -11.82 -10.58 -5.25
C PRO A 76 -10.86 -9.47 -4.77
N LEU A 77 -11.38 -8.58 -3.91
CA LEU A 77 -10.65 -7.47 -3.30
C LEU A 77 -10.51 -7.68 -1.80
N TYR A 78 -9.28 -7.56 -1.30
CA TYR A 78 -8.96 -7.59 0.12
C TYR A 78 -8.26 -6.30 0.53
N VAL A 79 -8.73 -5.68 1.62
CA VAL A 79 -8.19 -4.44 2.16
C VAL A 79 -7.30 -4.74 3.35
N GLU A 80 -6.05 -4.32 3.28
CA GLU A 80 -5.04 -4.59 4.30
C GLU A 80 -4.47 -3.28 4.86
N TYR A 81 -4.58 -3.10 6.18
CA TYR A 81 -4.08 -1.91 6.85
C TYR A 81 -2.57 -1.74 6.60
N ASP A 82 -1.78 -2.79 6.79
CA ASP A 82 -0.31 -2.77 6.71
C ASP A 82 0.25 -2.57 5.29
N LEU A 83 -0.62 -2.35 4.29
CA LEU A 83 -0.23 -1.86 2.97
C LEU A 83 -0.29 -0.33 2.84
N HIS A 84 -0.53 0.41 3.94
CA HIS A 84 -0.56 1.90 3.94
C HIS A 84 0.80 2.49 3.55
N GLU A 85 0.79 3.77 3.16
CA GLU A 85 2.03 4.48 2.80
C GLU A 85 2.96 4.62 4.01
N TRP A 86 4.24 4.88 3.74
CA TRP A 86 5.22 5.22 4.73
C TRP A 86 4.75 6.34 5.67
N LEU A 87 5.04 6.19 6.97
CA LEU A 87 4.61 7.11 8.00
C LEU A 87 5.75 8.07 8.39
N PRO A 88 5.65 9.36 8.03
CA PRO A 88 6.60 10.39 8.48
C PRO A 88 6.51 10.69 9.96
N GLN A 89 5.49 10.18 10.64
CA GLN A 89 5.27 10.25 12.09
C GLN A 89 4.47 9.03 12.51
N LYS A 90 5.07 8.17 13.37
CA LYS A 90 4.44 6.91 13.82
C LYS A 90 3.27 7.15 14.77
N ASP A 91 3.35 8.15 15.64
CA ASP A 91 2.30 8.44 16.59
C ASP A 91 1.23 9.38 16.00
N PRO A 92 0.02 8.87 15.71
CA PRO A 92 -1.05 9.67 15.11
C PRO A 92 -1.68 10.67 16.09
N LEU A 93 -1.41 10.56 17.39
CA LEU A 93 -1.98 11.44 18.42
C LEU A 93 -1.15 12.71 18.62
N LEU A 94 0.08 12.74 18.14
CA LEU A 94 0.92 13.92 18.23
C LEU A 94 0.55 14.94 17.14
N PRO A 95 0.63 16.24 17.45
CA PRO A 95 0.49 17.28 16.44
C PRO A 95 1.52 17.09 15.32
N ILE A 96 1.13 17.43 14.10
CA ILE A 96 2.06 17.45 12.96
C ILE A 96 3.06 18.59 13.14
N ASP A 97 4.33 18.23 13.22
CA ASP A 97 5.45 19.17 13.23
C ASP A 97 6.06 19.25 11.82
N PRO A 98 5.95 20.40 11.12
CA PRO A 98 6.52 20.56 9.78
C PRO A 98 8.03 20.28 9.73
N GLN A 99 8.79 20.68 10.77
CA GLN A 99 10.23 20.44 10.80
C GLN A 99 10.54 18.93 10.96
N LEU A 100 9.69 18.21 11.68
CA LEU A 100 9.79 16.76 11.78
C LEU A 100 9.54 16.10 10.43
N LEU A 101 8.53 16.56 9.68
CA LEU A 101 8.21 16.03 8.35
C LEU A 101 9.34 16.25 7.36
N ASP A 102 9.96 17.46 7.36
CA ASP A 102 11.09 17.77 6.49
C ASP A 102 12.29 16.85 6.79
N ARG A 103 12.62 16.68 8.07
CA ARG A 103 13.69 15.77 8.49
C ARG A 103 13.40 14.31 8.15
N ALA A 104 12.17 13.88 8.35
CA ALA A 104 11.75 12.51 8.03
C ALA A 104 11.86 12.24 6.52
N GLY A 105 11.46 13.22 5.68
CA GLY A 105 11.58 13.12 4.22
C GLY A 105 13.03 13.07 3.74
N GLU A 106 13.91 13.91 4.33
CA GLU A 106 15.34 13.89 3.99
C GLU A 106 16.00 12.56 4.41
N ASP A 107 15.69 12.07 5.60
CA ASP A 107 16.22 10.81 6.11
C ASP A 107 15.74 9.61 5.26
N LEU A 108 14.45 9.59 4.88
CA LEU A 108 13.92 8.59 3.95
C LEU A 108 14.70 8.59 2.63
N ARG A 109 14.98 9.78 2.08
CA ARG A 109 15.73 9.92 0.83
C ARG A 109 17.14 9.33 0.96
N LEU A 110 17.82 9.60 2.07
CA LEU A 110 19.15 9.05 2.37
C LEU A 110 19.12 7.54 2.58
N GLU A 111 18.11 7.03 3.29
CA GLU A 111 17.93 5.58 3.49
C GLU A 111 17.70 4.86 2.16
N MET A 112 16.90 5.42 1.25
CA MET A 112 16.67 4.88 -0.09
C MET A 112 17.95 4.85 -0.95
N GLN A 113 18.85 5.83 -0.78
CA GLN A 113 20.08 5.93 -1.56
C GLN A 113 21.24 5.11 -0.98
N ALA A 114 21.43 5.13 0.33
CA ALA A 114 22.62 4.61 1.00
C ALA A 114 22.34 3.35 1.84
N GLY A 115 21.09 3.00 2.07
CA GLY A 115 20.71 1.86 2.93
C GLY A 115 21.07 2.05 4.41
N GLN A 116 21.51 3.25 4.81
CA GLN A 116 21.88 3.56 6.20
C GLN A 116 20.73 4.26 6.91
N ALA A 117 20.36 3.77 8.08
CA ALA A 117 19.29 4.32 8.89
C ALA A 117 19.72 4.44 10.35
N ASP A 118 19.35 5.54 11.01
CA ASP A 118 19.45 5.66 12.46
C ASP A 118 18.39 4.78 13.15
N SER A 119 18.70 4.17 14.28
CA SER A 119 17.86 3.14 14.90
C SER A 119 16.65 3.66 15.69
N GLN A 120 16.65 4.93 16.08
CA GLN A 120 15.58 5.52 16.92
C GLN A 120 15.06 6.84 16.37
N VAL A 121 14.06 6.74 15.49
CA VAL A 121 13.42 7.90 14.90
C VAL A 121 11.89 7.81 15.05
N PRO A 122 11.19 8.96 15.09
CA PRO A 122 9.74 9.00 15.23
C PRO A 122 8.98 8.65 13.95
N TRP A 123 9.67 8.47 12.83
CA TRP A 123 9.10 8.03 11.54
C TRP A 123 9.41 6.56 11.27
N GLU A 124 8.72 6.01 10.27
CA GLU A 124 8.86 4.62 9.87
C GLU A 124 10.14 4.41 9.05
N ARG A 125 10.87 3.33 9.29
CA ARG A 125 12.04 2.91 8.50
C ARG A 125 11.60 2.07 7.30
N LEU A 126 12.39 2.07 6.23
CA LEU A 126 12.13 1.20 5.08
C LEU A 126 12.11 -0.28 5.47
N SER A 127 12.94 -0.69 6.43
CA SER A 127 12.93 -2.04 6.97
C SER A 127 11.61 -2.38 7.69
N GLU A 128 11.04 -1.43 8.45
CA GLU A 128 9.74 -1.60 9.12
C GLU A 128 8.60 -1.66 8.10
N VAL A 129 8.63 -0.78 7.08
CA VAL A 129 7.69 -0.83 5.95
C VAL A 129 7.74 -2.20 5.27
N ARG A 130 8.95 -2.68 4.96
CA ARG A 130 9.14 -3.97 4.31
C ARG A 130 8.64 -5.13 5.17
N GLU A 131 8.89 -5.11 6.47
CA GLU A 131 8.50 -6.17 7.40
C GLU A 131 6.97 -6.28 7.50
N ARG A 132 6.24 -5.16 7.71
CA ARG A 132 4.77 -5.20 7.78
C ARG A 132 4.13 -5.66 6.48
N VAL A 133 4.68 -5.22 5.33
CA VAL A 133 4.19 -5.64 4.00
C VAL A 133 4.42 -7.14 3.79
N LEU A 134 5.59 -7.65 4.13
CA LEU A 134 5.87 -9.09 4.06
C LEU A 134 4.97 -9.89 5.00
N GLY A 135 4.62 -9.35 6.17
CA GLY A 135 3.65 -9.92 7.09
C GLY A 135 2.28 -10.10 6.44
N VAL A 136 1.81 -9.08 5.69
CA VAL A 136 0.58 -9.19 4.87
C VAL A 136 0.73 -10.30 3.82
N LEU A 137 1.75 -10.21 2.98
CA LEU A 137 1.92 -11.09 1.82
C LEU A 137 2.03 -12.57 2.21
N ARG A 138 2.63 -12.88 3.37
CA ARG A 138 2.70 -14.26 3.89
C ARG A 138 1.33 -14.86 4.17
N ARG A 139 0.33 -14.07 4.58
CA ARG A 139 -1.04 -14.54 4.81
C ARG A 139 -1.74 -15.03 3.54
N TYR A 140 -1.30 -14.50 2.38
CA TYR A 140 -1.86 -14.82 1.06
C TYR A 140 -0.95 -15.76 0.24
N GLY A 141 0.15 -16.22 0.82
CA GLY A 141 1.27 -16.88 0.14
C GLY A 141 1.06 -18.31 -0.32
N HIS A 142 -0.14 -18.74 -0.67
CA HIS A 142 -0.45 -20.13 -1.05
C HIS A 142 -0.17 -20.47 -2.54
N GLY A 143 0.82 -19.81 -3.16
CA GLY A 143 1.29 -20.15 -4.51
C GLY A 143 0.58 -19.40 -5.64
N GLU A 144 -0.28 -18.47 -5.34
CA GLU A 144 -1.04 -17.67 -6.30
C GLU A 144 -0.31 -16.38 -6.69
N SER A 145 -0.72 -15.80 -7.83
CA SER A 145 -0.29 -14.46 -8.24
C SER A 145 -1.23 -13.42 -7.64
N LEU A 146 -0.71 -12.29 -7.17
CA LEU A 146 -1.50 -11.24 -6.54
C LEU A 146 -1.26 -9.87 -7.19
N GLY A 147 -2.34 -9.12 -7.43
CA GLY A 147 -2.28 -7.68 -7.64
C GLY A 147 -2.22 -6.96 -6.29
N VAL A 148 -1.27 -6.06 -6.10
CA VAL A 148 -1.12 -5.34 -4.82
C VAL A 148 -1.11 -3.85 -5.08
N VAL A 149 -2.23 -3.19 -4.78
CA VAL A 149 -2.39 -1.74 -4.97
C VAL A 149 -1.96 -1.00 -3.71
N THR A 150 -0.86 -0.29 -3.80
CA THR A 150 -0.24 0.38 -2.67
C THR A 150 0.43 1.70 -3.09
N HIS A 151 1.54 2.08 -2.49
CA HIS A 151 2.16 3.39 -2.56
C HIS A 151 3.61 3.31 -3.01
N ALA A 152 4.18 4.46 -3.41
CA ALA A 152 5.52 4.52 -3.99
C ALA A 152 6.62 4.02 -3.03
N VAL A 153 6.61 4.50 -1.77
CA VAL A 153 7.65 4.12 -0.80
C VAL A 153 7.51 2.65 -0.41
N VAL A 154 6.28 2.14 -0.28
CA VAL A 154 6.01 0.73 0.00
C VAL A 154 6.58 -0.18 -1.09
N ILE A 155 6.33 0.16 -2.36
CA ILE A 155 6.87 -0.61 -3.49
C ILE A 155 8.41 -0.55 -3.46
N SER A 156 8.99 0.64 -3.30
CA SER A 156 10.44 0.81 -3.25
C SER A 156 11.08 0.03 -2.10
N ALA A 157 10.48 0.03 -0.91
CA ALA A 157 10.95 -0.73 0.24
C ALA A 157 10.92 -2.26 -0.01
N LEU A 158 9.91 -2.75 -0.75
CA LEU A 158 9.78 -4.18 -1.02
C LEU A 158 10.79 -4.67 -2.07
N VAL A 159 10.97 -3.92 -3.17
CA VAL A 159 11.77 -4.34 -4.33
C VAL A 159 13.16 -3.70 -4.40
N GLY A 160 13.49 -2.78 -3.50
CA GLY A 160 14.80 -2.12 -3.47
C GLY A 160 14.99 -1.08 -4.58
N LEU A 161 13.92 -0.46 -5.08
CA LEU A 161 14.03 0.59 -6.10
C LEU A 161 14.57 1.89 -5.53
N GLN A 162 15.54 2.47 -6.24
CA GLN A 162 16.13 3.77 -5.93
C GLN A 162 15.58 4.91 -6.81
N ARG A 163 14.47 4.66 -7.50
CA ARG A 163 13.79 5.62 -8.35
C ARG A 163 12.34 5.84 -7.89
N GLN A 164 11.77 6.93 -8.32
CA GLN A 164 10.34 7.15 -8.14
C GLN A 164 9.54 6.12 -8.96
N VAL A 165 8.49 5.59 -8.34
CA VAL A 165 7.48 4.75 -9.00
C VAL A 165 6.37 5.68 -9.49
N ASP A 166 5.99 5.61 -10.76
CA ASP A 166 4.95 6.48 -11.33
C ASP A 166 3.53 6.04 -10.92
N HIS A 167 2.56 6.97 -10.98
CA HIS A 167 1.16 6.63 -10.72
C HIS A 167 0.65 5.57 -11.72
N ALA A 168 -0.08 4.58 -11.22
CA ALA A 168 -0.56 3.43 -11.99
C ALA A 168 0.56 2.59 -12.64
N GLU A 169 1.81 2.75 -12.24
CA GLU A 169 2.89 1.87 -12.69
C GLU A 169 2.70 0.46 -12.12
N ILE A 170 2.90 -0.56 -12.96
CA ILE A 170 2.85 -1.98 -12.60
C ILE A 170 4.28 -2.52 -12.58
N ILE A 171 4.71 -3.01 -11.43
CA ILE A 171 6.02 -3.64 -11.24
C ILE A 171 5.80 -5.12 -10.94
N GLU A 172 6.33 -5.99 -11.80
CA GLU A 172 6.35 -7.42 -11.53
C GLU A 172 7.46 -7.74 -10.53
N TYR A 173 7.15 -8.55 -9.53
CA TYR A 173 8.09 -8.94 -8.51
C TYR A 173 7.85 -10.38 -8.06
N ASP A 174 8.89 -11.21 -8.15
CA ASP A 174 8.85 -12.57 -7.64
C ASP A 174 9.33 -12.62 -6.20
N LEU A 175 8.38 -12.78 -5.28
CA LEU A 175 8.66 -12.90 -3.87
C LEU A 175 9.04 -14.35 -3.52
N ALA A 176 10.31 -14.59 -3.19
CA ALA A 176 10.75 -15.83 -2.58
C ALA A 176 10.26 -15.86 -1.12
N LEU A 177 9.15 -16.54 -0.85
CA LEU A 177 8.72 -16.83 0.52
C LEU A 177 9.46 -18.07 1.02
N THR A 178 10.33 -17.92 2.00
CA THR A 178 10.72 -19.02 2.86
C THR A 178 9.48 -19.35 3.72
N VAL A 179 8.77 -20.40 3.34
CA VAL A 179 7.53 -20.83 4.00
C VAL A 179 7.89 -21.44 5.33
N THR A 180 7.69 -20.71 6.42
CA THR A 180 7.33 -21.33 7.71
C THR A 180 5.81 -21.38 7.72
N PRO A 181 5.17 -22.57 7.75
CA PRO A 181 3.71 -22.65 7.78
C PRO A 181 3.21 -22.20 9.16
N GLU A 182 2.75 -20.98 9.24
CA GLU A 182 1.94 -20.50 10.37
C GLU A 182 0.47 -20.78 10.02
N ALA A 183 -0.23 -21.46 10.95
CA ALA A 183 -1.60 -21.90 10.76
C ALA A 183 -2.53 -20.72 10.38
N ALA A 184 -3.31 -20.89 9.33
CA ALA A 184 -4.36 -19.94 8.96
C ALA A 184 -5.30 -19.68 10.14
N PRO A 185 -5.69 -18.43 10.43
CA PRO A 185 -6.68 -18.15 11.45
C PRO A 185 -8.02 -18.78 11.02
N GLU A 186 -8.52 -19.71 11.82
CA GLU A 186 -9.85 -20.25 11.66
C GLU A 186 -10.88 -19.11 11.76
N ASN A 187 -11.59 -18.87 10.68
CA ASN A 187 -12.69 -17.93 10.63
C ASN A 187 -13.90 -18.50 11.40
N THR A 188 -13.87 -18.40 12.74
CA THR A 188 -14.99 -18.76 13.59
C THR A 188 -16.01 -17.62 13.67
N GLY A 189 -16.60 -17.26 12.54
CA GLY A 189 -17.74 -16.36 12.45
C GLY A 189 -19.01 -17.05 12.98
N LYS A 190 -19.12 -17.29 14.29
CA LYS A 190 -20.41 -17.56 14.94
C LYS A 190 -21.06 -16.23 15.33
N LEU A 191 -21.91 -15.71 14.44
CA LEU A 191 -22.94 -14.76 14.82
C LEU A 191 -23.92 -15.47 15.75
N GLY A 192 -23.75 -15.27 17.06
CA GLY A 192 -24.73 -15.68 18.05
C GLY A 192 -25.97 -14.79 17.94
N VAL A 193 -27.00 -15.25 17.27
CA VAL A 193 -28.33 -14.69 17.38
C VAL A 193 -28.93 -15.16 18.71
N SER A 194 -28.94 -14.28 19.71
CA SER A 194 -29.70 -14.49 20.94
C SER A 194 -31.13 -14.07 20.65
N SER A 195 -31.99 -15.06 20.57
CA SER A 195 -33.46 -14.90 20.66
C SER A 195 -33.87 -14.82 22.11
N SER A 196 -34.43 -13.70 22.52
CA SER A 196 -35.39 -13.56 23.64
C SER A 196 -36.27 -12.37 23.40
#